data_3cc52c48920aaae78bc7cc21ed51665c
#
_entry.id   3cc52c48920aaae78bc7cc21ed51665c
#
_cell.length_a   1.000
_cell.length_b   1.000
_cell.length_c   1.000
_cell.angle_alpha   90.00
_cell.angle_beta   90.00
_cell.angle_gamma   90.00
#
_symmetry.space_group_name_H-M   'P 1'
#
loop_
_entity.id
_entity.type
_entity.pdbx_description
1 polymer ?
#
loop_
_entity_poly.entity_id
_entity_poly.type
_entity_poly.pdbx_seq_one_letter_code
_entity_poly.pdbx_strand_id
1 'polypeptide(L)'
;MWLLDTNVWVRHLNPTPSLVKERLHQQRPQTIWFCDIVKAELYYGAYKSSRQDQNLVLLDKLFGKFQSLVFDGHAAKLFGQIRADLQRQGLPIGPYDLQIAAIAIANDLTLVTHNTREFSRVKGLRLVDWEL
;
A
#
# COMPACT_ATOMS: atom_id res chain seq x y z
N MET A 1 -12.24 -5.05 3.82
CA MET A 1 -10.82 -5.21 4.18
C MET A 1 -9.96 -4.28 3.36
N TRP A 2 -8.85 -3.86 3.93
CA TRP A 2 -8.10 -2.70 3.44
C TRP A 2 -6.62 -3.06 3.24
N LEU A 3 -6.08 -2.70 2.09
CA LEU A 3 -4.64 -2.68 1.83
C LEU A 3 -4.21 -1.21 1.82
N LEU A 4 -3.31 -0.82 2.71
CA LEU A 4 -2.86 0.57 2.81
C LEU A 4 -1.58 0.77 1.99
N ASP A 5 -1.61 1.79 1.13
CA ASP A 5 -0.45 2.23 0.36
C ASP A 5 0.68 2.72 1.28
N THR A 6 1.90 2.72 0.78
CA THR A 6 3.10 3.10 1.54
C THR A 6 2.96 4.48 2.19
N ASN A 7 2.52 5.48 1.44
CA ASN A 7 2.40 6.84 1.96
C ASN A 7 1.32 6.99 3.02
N VAL A 8 0.31 6.14 3.01
CA VAL A 8 -0.70 6.09 4.08
C VAL A 8 -0.05 5.66 5.40
N TRP A 9 0.81 4.64 5.35
CA TRP A 9 1.56 4.20 6.53
C TRP A 9 2.56 5.26 6.99
N VAL A 10 3.26 5.93 6.06
CA VAL A 10 4.16 7.05 6.41
C VAL A 10 3.37 8.14 7.12
N ARG A 11 2.19 8.47 6.64
CA ARG A 11 1.30 9.46 7.27
C ARG A 11 0.88 9.02 8.67
N HIS A 12 0.55 7.74 8.84
CA HIS A 12 0.21 7.17 10.15
C HIS A 12 1.38 7.22 11.14
N LEU A 13 2.59 6.92 10.67
CA LEU A 13 3.79 6.90 11.51
C LEU A 13 4.28 8.30 11.87
N ASN A 14 3.91 9.32 11.11
CA ASN A 14 4.23 10.70 11.43
C ASN A 14 3.53 11.10 12.74
N PRO A 15 4.21 11.76 13.70
CA PRO A 15 3.60 12.13 14.98
C PRO A 15 2.49 13.18 14.85
N THR A 16 2.40 13.91 13.73
CA THR A 16 1.35 14.90 13.52
C THR A 16 -0.03 14.24 13.44
N PRO A 17 -1.06 14.74 14.14
CA PRO A 17 -2.42 14.22 14.02
C PRO A 17 -2.93 14.27 12.58
N SER A 18 -3.70 13.26 12.18
CA SER A 18 -4.25 13.18 10.82
C SER A 18 -5.54 12.36 10.78
N LEU A 19 -6.33 12.56 9.72
CA LEU A 19 -7.51 11.74 9.48
C LEU A 19 -7.14 10.27 9.25
N VAL A 20 -5.98 10.01 8.67
CA VAL A 20 -5.48 8.64 8.49
C VAL A 20 -5.38 7.92 9.83
N LYS A 21 -4.80 8.57 10.83
CA LYS A 21 -4.67 7.99 12.18
C LYS A 21 -6.04 7.69 12.78
N GLU A 22 -6.97 8.64 12.68
CA GLU A 22 -8.32 8.47 13.21
C GLU A 22 -9.03 7.30 12.54
N ARG A 23 -8.97 7.22 11.21
CA ARG A 23 -9.64 6.17 10.47
C ARG A 23 -9.03 4.80 10.69
N LEU A 24 -7.71 4.73 10.79
CA LEU A 24 -7.03 3.47 11.10
C LEU A 24 -7.45 2.95 12.48
N HIS A 25 -7.51 3.82 13.48
CA HIS A 25 -7.94 3.45 14.82
C HIS A 25 -9.40 2.95 14.90
N GLN A 26 -10.23 3.36 13.95
CA GLN A 26 -11.63 2.90 13.86
C GLN A 26 -11.76 1.50 13.27
N GLN A 27 -10.70 0.96 12.68
CA GLN A 27 -10.72 -0.34 12.03
C GLN A 27 -10.25 -1.44 12.98
N ARG A 28 -10.79 -2.64 12.77
CA ARG A 28 -10.27 -3.83 13.45
C ARG A 28 -8.93 -4.22 12.83
N PRO A 29 -7.90 -4.54 13.60
CA PRO A 29 -6.59 -4.92 13.04
C PRO A 29 -6.68 -6.06 12.02
N GLN A 30 -7.62 -7.00 12.18
CA GLN A 30 -7.80 -8.13 11.28
C GLN A 30 -8.26 -7.72 9.88
N THR A 31 -8.75 -6.49 9.71
CA THR A 31 -9.21 -5.98 8.41
C THR A 31 -8.15 -5.17 7.67
N ILE A 32 -7.00 -4.97 8.29
CA ILE A 32 -5.88 -4.17 7.76
C ILE A 32 -4.77 -5.10 7.29
N TRP A 33 -4.28 -4.85 6.08
CA TRP A 33 -3.28 -5.70 5.45
C TRP A 33 -2.08 -4.89 4.99
N PHE A 34 -0.90 -5.47 5.19
CA PHE A 34 0.32 -5.09 4.47
C PHE A 34 0.47 -5.96 3.23
N CYS A 35 1.37 -5.55 2.35
CA CYS A 35 1.97 -6.44 1.36
C CYS A 35 3.49 -6.24 1.37
N ASP A 36 4.20 -7.21 0.81
CA ASP A 36 5.67 -7.19 0.85
C ASP A 36 6.26 -6.01 0.08
N ILE A 37 5.57 -5.51 -0.95
CA ILE A 37 6.02 -4.33 -1.71
C ILE A 37 5.99 -3.08 -0.81
N VAL A 38 4.92 -2.87 -0.06
CA VAL A 38 4.80 -1.76 0.90
C VAL A 38 5.86 -1.89 1.98
N LYS A 39 6.07 -3.09 2.52
CA LYS A 39 7.11 -3.34 3.51
C LYS A 39 8.50 -3.00 2.96
N ALA A 40 8.79 -3.39 1.72
CA ALA A 40 10.07 -3.09 1.08
C ALA A 40 10.31 -1.58 0.99
N GLU A 41 9.28 -0.82 0.61
CA GLU A 41 9.39 0.64 0.55
C GLU A 41 9.59 1.27 1.93
N LEU A 42 8.89 0.77 2.94
CA LEU A 42 9.06 1.25 4.33
C LEU A 42 10.44 0.90 4.89
N TYR A 43 10.94 -0.31 4.64
CA TYR A 43 12.31 -0.70 5.02
C TYR A 43 13.35 0.17 4.33
N TYR A 44 13.18 0.44 3.05
CA TYR A 44 14.08 1.35 2.33
C TYR A 44 14.12 2.72 3.00
N GLY A 45 12.97 3.27 3.35
CA GLY A 45 12.89 4.55 4.06
C GLY A 45 13.61 4.53 5.41
N ALA A 46 13.49 3.43 6.16
CA ALA A 46 14.16 3.26 7.44
C ALA A 46 15.69 3.19 7.29
N TYR A 47 16.17 2.36 6.34
CA TYR A 47 17.61 2.22 6.09
C TYR A 47 18.25 3.52 5.60
N LYS A 48 17.51 4.34 4.88
CA LYS A 48 17.97 5.63 4.36
C LYS A 48 17.96 6.73 5.43
N SER A 49 17.22 6.54 6.53
CA SER A 49 17.04 7.58 7.55
C SER A 49 18.25 7.72 8.46
N SER A 50 18.34 8.88 9.14
CA SER A 50 19.36 9.14 10.15
C SER A 50 19.11 8.37 11.46
N ARG A 51 17.91 7.83 11.65
CA ARG A 51 17.50 7.06 12.83
C ARG A 51 17.20 5.61 12.45
N GLN A 52 18.11 4.98 11.74
CA GLN A 52 17.94 3.68 11.15
C GLN A 52 17.51 2.62 12.16
N ASP A 53 18.24 2.46 13.25
CA ASP A 53 17.95 1.40 14.24
C ASP A 53 16.59 1.59 14.90
N GLN A 54 16.27 2.82 15.27
CA GLN A 54 14.98 3.15 15.89
C GLN A 54 13.81 2.88 14.93
N ASN A 55 13.97 3.28 13.68
CA ASN A 55 12.94 3.11 12.67
C ASN A 55 12.73 1.64 12.31
N LEU A 56 13.79 0.84 12.25
CA LEU A 56 13.68 -0.61 12.03
C LEU A 56 12.93 -1.30 13.16
N VAL A 57 13.23 -0.97 14.41
CA VAL A 57 12.50 -1.52 15.56
C VAL A 57 11.01 -1.14 15.48
N LEU A 58 10.72 0.10 15.13
CA LEU A 58 9.34 0.58 14.99
C LEU A 58 8.59 -0.20 13.90
N LEU A 59 9.22 -0.41 12.74
CA LEU A 59 8.62 -1.16 11.64
C LEU A 59 8.38 -2.63 12.02
N ASP A 60 9.32 -3.27 12.68
CA ASP A 60 9.15 -4.66 13.10
C ASP A 60 7.96 -4.82 14.05
N LYS A 61 7.77 -3.88 14.96
CA LYS A 61 6.60 -3.87 15.84
C LYS A 61 5.31 -3.66 15.05
N LEU A 62 5.32 -2.73 14.12
CA LEU A 62 4.16 -2.43 13.28
C LEU A 62 3.75 -3.64 12.43
N PHE A 63 4.71 -4.27 11.77
CA PHE A 63 4.45 -5.42 10.91
C PHE A 63 3.93 -6.63 11.69
N GLY A 64 4.30 -6.77 12.96
CA GLY A 64 3.80 -7.84 13.82
C GLY A 64 2.33 -7.70 14.21
N LYS A 65 1.72 -6.53 14.00
CA LYS A 65 0.33 -6.27 14.39
C LYS A 65 -0.69 -6.61 13.29
N PHE A 66 -0.26 -6.75 12.05
CA PHE A 66 -1.15 -6.89 10.90
C PHE A 66 -0.71 -8.03 10.00
N GLN A 67 -1.67 -8.55 9.25
CA GLN A 67 -1.39 -9.60 8.26
C GLN A 67 -0.73 -9.00 7.03
N SER A 68 -0.05 -9.84 6.27
CA SER A 68 0.68 -9.42 5.08
C SER A 68 0.43 -10.34 3.89
N LEU A 69 0.47 -9.77 2.70
CA LEU A 69 0.26 -10.48 1.44
C LEU A 69 1.55 -10.49 0.61
N VAL A 70 1.72 -11.55 -0.15
CA VAL A 70 2.84 -11.72 -1.08
C VAL A 70 2.41 -11.31 -2.50
N PHE A 71 3.41 -11.03 -3.34
CA PHE A 71 3.20 -10.88 -4.77
C PHE A 71 3.35 -12.27 -5.40
N ASP A 72 2.23 -12.99 -5.49
CA ASP A 72 2.20 -14.36 -5.98
C ASP A 72 1.94 -14.45 -7.49
N GLY A 73 1.79 -15.68 -8.01
CA GLY A 73 1.55 -15.90 -9.44
C GLY A 73 0.24 -15.28 -9.95
N HIS A 74 -0.81 -15.27 -9.14
CA HIS A 74 -2.08 -14.63 -9.51
C HIS A 74 -1.90 -13.10 -9.63
N ALA A 75 -1.25 -12.49 -8.65
CA ALA A 75 -0.94 -11.06 -8.70
C ALA A 75 -0.02 -10.73 -9.87
N ALA A 76 0.96 -11.59 -10.18
CA ALA A 76 1.86 -11.42 -11.31
C ALA A 76 1.12 -11.39 -12.65
N LYS A 77 0.13 -12.27 -12.83
CA LYS A 77 -0.70 -12.30 -14.03
C LYS A 77 -1.51 -11.03 -14.18
N LEU A 78 -2.14 -10.57 -13.10
CA LEU A 78 -2.90 -9.32 -13.08
C LEU A 78 -1.98 -8.12 -13.37
N PHE A 79 -0.80 -8.07 -12.77
CA PHE A 79 0.20 -7.05 -13.01
C PHE A 79 0.52 -6.93 -14.52
N GLY A 80 0.80 -8.05 -15.18
CA GLY A 80 1.13 -8.05 -16.61
C GLY A 80 -0.01 -7.53 -17.46
N GLN A 81 -1.22 -7.95 -17.17
CA GLN A 81 -2.41 -7.52 -17.88
C GLN A 81 -2.69 -6.03 -17.71
N ILE A 82 -2.65 -5.54 -16.47
CA ILE A 82 -2.89 -4.12 -16.16
C ILE A 82 -1.83 -3.24 -16.82
N ARG A 83 -0.55 -3.64 -16.70
CA ARG A 83 0.55 -2.89 -17.27
C ARG A 83 0.42 -2.76 -18.78
N ALA A 84 0.10 -3.86 -19.47
CA ALA A 84 -0.10 -3.85 -20.92
C ALA A 84 -1.24 -2.91 -21.32
N ASP A 85 -2.37 -2.97 -20.61
CA ASP A 85 -3.52 -2.10 -20.88
C ASP A 85 -3.20 -0.63 -20.68
N LEU A 86 -2.51 -0.27 -19.60
CA LEU A 86 -2.15 1.11 -19.31
C LEU A 86 -1.13 1.65 -20.31
N GLN A 87 -0.17 0.84 -20.73
CA GLN A 87 0.80 1.25 -21.75
C GLN A 87 0.11 1.51 -23.09
N ARG A 88 -0.85 0.70 -23.49
CA ARG A 88 -1.63 0.93 -24.72
C ARG A 88 -2.40 2.25 -24.67
N GLN A 89 -2.83 2.67 -23.49
CA GLN A 89 -3.57 3.93 -23.30
C GLN A 89 -2.66 5.13 -23.11
N GLY A 90 -1.34 4.94 -23.01
CA GLY A 90 -0.40 6.01 -22.71
C GLY A 90 -0.51 6.54 -21.28
N LEU A 91 -0.98 5.71 -20.34
CA LEU A 91 -1.22 6.07 -18.95
C LEU A 91 -0.39 5.19 -17.99
N PRO A 92 0.95 5.26 -18.05
CA PRO A 92 1.77 4.38 -17.21
C PRO A 92 1.63 4.72 -15.72
N ILE A 93 1.82 3.70 -14.89
CA ILE A 93 1.93 3.81 -13.43
C ILE A 93 3.27 3.20 -13.04
N GLY A 94 3.90 3.72 -11.99
CA GLY A 94 5.16 3.18 -11.46
C GLY A 94 5.03 1.70 -11.11
N PRO A 95 6.11 0.91 -11.28
CA PRO A 95 6.03 -0.55 -11.12
C PRO A 95 5.67 -1.00 -9.70
N TYR A 96 6.09 -0.29 -8.66
CA TYR A 96 5.72 -0.65 -7.29
C TYR A 96 4.22 -0.42 -7.04
N ASP A 97 3.69 0.72 -7.46
CA ASP A 97 2.26 1.00 -7.34
C ASP A 97 1.42 0.00 -8.13
N LEU A 98 1.93 -0.41 -9.29
CA LEU A 98 1.25 -1.41 -10.12
C LEU A 98 1.21 -2.77 -9.43
N GLN A 99 2.29 -3.16 -8.75
CA GLN A 99 2.34 -4.40 -7.96
C GLN A 99 1.36 -4.33 -6.79
N ILE A 100 1.29 -3.21 -6.10
CA ILE A 100 0.36 -3.00 -4.99
C ILE A 100 -1.09 -3.12 -5.48
N ALA A 101 -1.41 -2.49 -6.61
CA ALA A 101 -2.73 -2.58 -7.22
C ALA A 101 -3.10 -4.03 -7.59
N ALA A 102 -2.17 -4.76 -8.19
CA ALA A 102 -2.37 -6.16 -8.55
C ALA A 102 -2.64 -7.05 -7.31
N ILE A 103 -1.90 -6.83 -6.23
CA ILE A 103 -2.11 -7.56 -4.97
C ILE A 103 -3.51 -7.26 -4.40
N ALA A 104 -3.93 -5.99 -4.42
CA ALA A 104 -5.25 -5.61 -3.92
C ALA A 104 -6.35 -6.30 -4.70
N ILE A 105 -6.28 -6.30 -6.03
CA ILE A 105 -7.28 -6.97 -6.88
C ILE A 105 -7.26 -8.48 -6.66
N ALA A 106 -6.07 -9.08 -6.62
CA ALA A 106 -5.92 -10.53 -6.44
C ALA A 106 -6.56 -11.03 -5.14
N ASN A 107 -6.61 -10.18 -4.11
CA ASN A 107 -7.10 -10.54 -2.78
C ASN A 107 -8.42 -9.85 -2.43
N ASP A 108 -9.05 -9.21 -3.41
CA ASP A 108 -10.35 -8.54 -3.24
C ASP A 108 -10.36 -7.50 -2.12
N LEU A 109 -9.28 -6.73 -2.02
CA LEU A 109 -9.14 -5.67 -1.01
C LEU A 109 -9.38 -4.30 -1.63
N THR A 110 -9.88 -3.37 -0.81
CA THR A 110 -9.92 -1.95 -1.16
C THR A 110 -8.56 -1.34 -0.86
N LEU A 111 -7.97 -0.66 -1.83
CA LEU A 111 -6.72 0.06 -1.63
C LEU A 111 -6.99 1.42 -1.00
N VAL A 112 -6.35 1.67 0.13
CA VAL A 112 -6.36 2.99 0.78
C VAL A 112 -5.15 3.76 0.29
N THR A 113 -5.37 4.86 -0.40
CA THR A 113 -4.32 5.68 -1.00
C THR A 113 -4.77 7.13 -1.17
N HIS A 114 -3.84 8.06 -1.03
CA HIS A 114 -4.06 9.46 -1.38
C HIS A 114 -3.79 9.71 -2.87
N ASN A 115 -3.07 8.82 -3.54
CA ASN A 115 -2.74 8.93 -4.96
C ASN A 115 -3.87 8.36 -5.83
N THR A 116 -5.07 8.89 -5.67
CA THR A 116 -6.25 8.41 -6.41
C THR A 116 -6.17 8.73 -7.89
N ARG A 117 -5.45 9.76 -8.27
CA ARG A 117 -5.28 10.14 -9.68
C ARG A 117 -4.67 9.02 -10.52
N GLU A 118 -3.57 8.43 -10.04
CA GLU A 118 -2.90 7.36 -10.77
C GLU A 118 -3.62 6.02 -10.61
N PHE A 119 -3.98 5.66 -9.39
CA PHE A 119 -4.62 4.37 -9.14
C PHE A 119 -6.01 4.24 -9.76
N SER A 120 -6.73 5.35 -9.98
CA SER A 120 -8.03 5.32 -10.66
C SER A 120 -7.95 4.84 -12.12
N ARG A 121 -6.74 4.84 -12.69
CA ARG A 121 -6.50 4.31 -14.04
C ARG A 121 -6.63 2.79 -14.10
N VAL A 122 -6.55 2.11 -12.97
CA VAL A 122 -6.59 0.64 -12.88
C VAL A 122 -8.03 0.17 -12.78
N LYS A 123 -8.52 -0.49 -13.84
CA LYS A 123 -9.87 -1.05 -13.86
C LYS A 123 -10.02 -2.16 -12.84
N GLY A 124 -11.14 -2.17 -12.14
CA GLY A 124 -11.46 -3.20 -11.15
C GLY A 124 -10.84 -2.97 -9.78
N LEU A 125 -10.03 -1.93 -9.62
CA LEU A 125 -9.45 -1.59 -8.33
C LEU A 125 -10.41 -0.70 -7.53
N ARG A 126 -10.77 -1.13 -6.31
CA ARG A 126 -11.53 -0.29 -5.38
C ARG A 126 -10.58 0.59 -4.61
N LEU A 127 -10.89 1.88 -4.54
CA LEU A 127 -10.06 2.91 -3.90
C LEU A 127 -10.84 3.65 -2.82
N VAL A 128 -10.11 4.07 -1.80
CA VAL A 128 -10.60 5.05 -0.83
C VAL A 128 -9.43 5.91 -0.36
N ASP A 129 -9.70 7.17 -0.12
CA ASP A 129 -8.73 8.13 0.39
C ASP A 129 -9.09 8.50 1.84
N TRP A 130 -8.27 8.09 2.79
CA TRP A 130 -8.49 8.36 4.21
C TRP A 130 -8.01 9.75 4.63
N GLU A 131 -7.45 10.54 3.73
CA GLU A 131 -7.08 11.93 4.01
C GLU A 131 -8.20 12.94 3.71
N LEU A 132 -9.31 12.46 3.16
CA LEU A 132 -10.48 13.30 2.87
C LEU A 132 -11.52 13.25 3.97
#